data_88b47286aba3da53051fc4ac83ed71d2
#
_entry.id   88b47286aba3da53051fc4ac83ed71d2
#
_cell.length_a   1.000
_cell.length_b   1.000
_cell.length_c   1.000
_cell.angle_alpha   90.00
_cell.angle_beta   90.00
_cell.angle_gamma   90.00
#
_symmetry.space_group_name_H-M   'P 1'
#
loop_
_entity.id
_entity.type
_entity.pdbx_description
1 polymer ?
#
loop_
_entity_poly.entity_id
_entity_poly.type
_entity_poly.pdbx_seq_one_letter_code
_entity_poly.pdbx_strand_id
1 'polypeptide(L)'
;MLLQEFQKNILTKGEIALMLFGGRFSHAVLKLAKAGDFRVQDDFGGTVHDYTPTEQEIALAEKVITSISPLPAYARVDIFWDNHDKAVLSELEMIEPELWFRKSENAANMLASHIFKSYF
;
A
#
# COMPACT_ATOMS: atom_id res chain seq x y z
N MET A 1 -20.91 12.47 12.58
CA MET A 1 -20.86 10.99 12.49
C MET A 1 -20.57 10.61 11.04
N LEU A 2 -19.61 9.73 10.82
CA LEU A 2 -19.34 9.17 9.48
C LEU A 2 -20.01 7.80 9.37
N LEU A 3 -20.72 7.57 8.26
CA LEU A 3 -21.31 6.27 7.93
C LEU A 3 -20.75 5.80 6.60
N GLN A 4 -20.28 4.56 6.58
CA GLN A 4 -19.76 3.92 5.38
C GLN A 4 -20.31 2.50 5.29
N GLU A 5 -20.68 2.06 4.08
CA GLU A 5 -21.04 0.68 3.84
C GLU A 5 -19.87 -0.26 4.13
N PHE A 6 -20.14 -1.34 4.86
CA PHE A 6 -19.10 -2.32 5.17
C PHE A 6 -18.65 -3.07 3.90
N GLN A 7 -17.35 -3.06 3.67
CA GLN A 7 -16.74 -3.70 2.50
C GLN A 7 -16.36 -5.14 2.82
N LYS A 8 -17.19 -6.09 2.43
CA LYS A 8 -17.09 -7.51 2.80
C LYS A 8 -15.80 -8.17 2.31
N ASN A 9 -15.27 -7.72 1.18
CA ASN A 9 -14.07 -8.31 0.58
C ASN A 9 -12.83 -8.15 1.46
N ILE A 10 -12.82 -7.22 2.42
CA ILE A 10 -11.72 -7.10 3.39
C ILE A 10 -11.55 -8.39 4.22
N LEU A 11 -12.64 -9.11 4.49
CA LEU A 11 -12.62 -10.36 5.27
C LEU A 11 -12.01 -11.53 4.50
N THR A 12 -12.18 -11.56 3.18
CA THR A 12 -11.80 -12.70 2.34
C THR A 12 -10.57 -12.43 1.49
N LYS A 13 -10.41 -11.20 1.01
CA LYS A 13 -9.31 -10.81 0.11
C LYS A 13 -8.21 -10.01 0.82
N GLY A 14 -8.51 -9.42 1.98
CA GLY A 14 -7.57 -8.58 2.71
C GLY A 14 -7.37 -7.21 2.04
N GLU A 15 -6.21 -6.64 2.30
CA GLU A 15 -5.77 -5.33 1.82
C GLU A 15 -4.34 -5.43 1.32
N ILE A 16 -4.05 -4.85 0.18
CA ILE A 16 -2.67 -4.77 -0.33
C ILE A 16 -2.06 -3.42 0.03
N ALA A 17 -0.79 -3.44 0.41
CA ALA A 17 0.01 -2.25 0.63
C ALA A 17 1.07 -2.18 -0.47
N LEU A 18 1.07 -1.11 -1.25
CA LEU A 18 2.06 -0.85 -2.30
C LEU A 18 3.03 0.23 -1.82
N MET A 19 4.32 -0.07 -1.87
CA MET A 19 5.40 0.85 -1.53
C MET A 19 5.89 1.56 -2.78
N LEU A 20 5.94 2.90 -2.71
CA LEU A 20 6.38 3.75 -3.81
C LEU A 20 7.51 4.67 -3.36
N PHE A 21 8.52 4.82 -4.20
CA PHE A 21 9.65 5.71 -3.98
C PHE A 21 9.76 6.67 -5.16
N GLY A 22 9.72 7.98 -4.86
CA GLY A 22 9.71 9.00 -5.89
C GLY A 22 8.53 8.86 -6.86
N GLY A 23 7.38 8.40 -6.38
CA GLY A 23 6.17 8.20 -7.17
C GLY A 23 6.15 6.92 -8.00
N ARG A 24 7.16 6.05 -7.87
CA ARG A 24 7.29 4.80 -8.65
C ARG A 24 7.13 3.57 -7.75
N PHE A 25 6.39 2.60 -8.24
CA PHE A 25 6.18 1.33 -7.56
C PHE A 25 7.50 0.57 -7.33
N SER A 26 7.66 0.05 -6.12
CA SER A 26 8.78 -0.80 -5.70
C SER A 26 8.33 -2.24 -5.46
N HIS A 27 7.54 -2.46 -4.45
CA HIS A 27 7.07 -3.78 -4.02
C HIS A 27 5.74 -3.65 -3.28
N ALA A 28 5.10 -4.79 -3.03
CA ALA A 28 3.83 -4.84 -2.34
C ALA A 28 3.74 -6.04 -1.40
N VAL A 29 2.85 -5.93 -0.43
CA VAL A 29 2.47 -7.02 0.47
C VAL A 29 0.95 -7.13 0.54
N LEU A 30 0.47 -8.34 0.83
CA LEU A 30 -0.93 -8.61 1.14
C LEU A 30 -1.09 -8.75 2.66
N LYS A 31 -2.00 -7.97 3.22
CA LYS A 31 -2.38 -8.02 4.63
C LYS A 31 -3.71 -8.75 4.77
N LEU A 32 -3.72 -9.83 5.56
CA LEU A 32 -4.94 -10.59 5.84
C LEU A 32 -5.31 -10.42 7.31
N ALA A 33 -6.59 -10.17 7.58
CA ALA A 33 -7.12 -10.10 8.94
C ALA A 33 -7.12 -11.48 9.60
N LYS A 34 -7.02 -11.49 10.94
CA LYS A 34 -7.29 -12.68 11.73
C LYS A 34 -8.73 -13.17 11.50
N ALA A 35 -8.94 -14.48 11.50
CA ALA A 35 -10.27 -15.06 11.37
C ALA A 35 -11.25 -14.43 12.38
N GLY A 36 -12.37 -13.92 11.89
CA GLY A 36 -13.41 -13.24 12.68
C GLY A 36 -13.14 -11.75 12.97
N ASP A 37 -12.04 -11.19 12.48
CA ASP A 37 -11.73 -9.76 12.55
C ASP A 37 -11.69 -9.14 11.14
N PHE A 38 -11.95 -7.84 11.03
CA PHE A 38 -11.81 -7.08 9.79
C PHE A 38 -10.54 -6.21 9.77
N ARG A 39 -9.84 -6.11 10.92
CA ARG A 39 -8.61 -5.32 11.03
C ARG A 39 -7.43 -6.13 10.50
N VAL A 40 -6.75 -5.60 9.52
CA VAL A 40 -5.65 -6.29 8.82
C VAL A 40 -4.27 -5.98 9.39
N GLN A 41 -4.18 -5.11 10.41
CA GLN A 41 -2.93 -4.73 11.06
C GLN A 41 -2.37 -5.88 11.90
N ASP A 42 -1.04 -6.00 11.96
CA ASP A 42 -0.34 -7.01 12.75
C ASP A 42 -0.72 -7.00 14.23
N ASP A 43 -0.93 -5.80 14.81
CA ASP A 43 -1.33 -5.62 16.22
C ASP A 43 -2.65 -6.32 16.59
N PHE A 44 -3.50 -6.61 15.60
CA PHE A 44 -4.76 -7.32 15.76
C PHE A 44 -4.69 -8.79 15.31
N GLY A 45 -3.49 -9.33 15.16
CA GLY A 45 -3.27 -10.73 14.77
C GLY A 45 -3.39 -10.98 13.26
N GLY A 46 -3.30 -9.93 12.44
CA GLY A 46 -3.22 -10.04 10.99
C GLY A 46 -1.90 -10.68 10.54
N THR A 47 -1.87 -11.14 9.30
CA THR A 47 -0.68 -11.72 8.66
C THR A 47 -0.30 -10.96 7.40
N VAL A 48 1.00 -10.95 7.09
CA VAL A 48 1.58 -10.27 5.94
C VAL A 48 2.20 -11.29 4.99
N HIS A 49 1.85 -11.21 3.71
CA HIS A 49 2.29 -12.13 2.67
C HIS A 49 2.91 -11.37 1.49
N ASP A 50 3.80 -12.04 0.77
CA ASP A 50 4.31 -11.50 -0.49
C ASP A 50 3.16 -11.37 -1.49
N TYR A 51 3.17 -10.29 -2.27
CA TYR A 51 2.12 -10.02 -3.24
C TYR A 51 2.69 -9.38 -4.51
N THR A 52 2.24 -9.87 -5.65
CA THR A 52 2.56 -9.27 -6.95
C THR A 52 1.30 -8.58 -7.48
N PRO A 53 1.24 -7.24 -7.42
CA PRO A 53 0.06 -6.51 -7.86
C PRO A 53 -0.09 -6.54 -9.38
N THR A 54 -1.33 -6.38 -9.84
CA THR A 54 -1.65 -6.21 -11.25
C THR A 54 -1.20 -4.84 -11.74
N GLU A 55 -1.06 -4.69 -13.06
CA GLU A 55 -0.74 -3.39 -13.67
C GLU A 55 -1.77 -2.31 -13.31
N GLN A 56 -3.04 -2.68 -13.19
CA GLN A 56 -4.12 -1.76 -12.81
C GLN A 56 -3.98 -1.28 -11.36
N GLU A 57 -3.61 -2.16 -10.45
CA GLU A 57 -3.36 -1.82 -9.04
C GLU A 57 -2.14 -0.91 -8.91
N ILE A 58 -1.06 -1.19 -9.65
CA ILE A 58 0.12 -0.31 -9.71
C ILE A 58 -0.25 1.06 -10.26
N ALA A 59 -0.98 1.09 -11.37
CA ALA A 59 -1.41 2.35 -12.00
C ALA A 59 -2.30 3.18 -11.07
N LEU A 60 -3.19 2.54 -10.31
CA LEU A 60 -4.00 3.22 -9.30
C LEU A 60 -3.12 3.85 -8.21
N ALA A 61 -2.17 3.11 -7.66
CA ALA A 61 -1.27 3.61 -6.63
C ALA A 61 -0.40 4.78 -7.14
N GLU A 62 0.17 4.65 -8.33
CA GLU A 62 0.98 5.71 -8.93
C GLU A 62 0.16 6.95 -9.24
N LYS A 63 -1.08 6.80 -9.69
CA LYS A 63 -2.00 7.92 -9.90
C LYS A 63 -2.32 8.65 -8.60
N VAL A 64 -2.55 7.92 -7.52
CA VAL A 64 -2.81 8.51 -6.20
C VAL A 64 -1.62 9.36 -5.77
N ILE A 65 -0.41 8.82 -5.81
CA ILE A 65 0.76 9.53 -5.30
C ILE A 65 1.18 10.71 -6.19
N THR A 66 1.02 10.61 -7.49
CA THR A 66 1.36 11.71 -8.42
C THR A 66 0.39 12.87 -8.35
N SER A 67 -0.77 12.71 -7.70
CA SER A 67 -1.68 13.83 -7.42
C SER A 67 -1.20 14.71 -6.25
N ILE A 68 -0.19 14.26 -5.50
CA ILE A 68 0.37 14.99 -4.35
C ILE A 68 1.53 15.86 -4.79
N SER A 69 1.52 17.13 -4.35
CA SER A 69 2.60 18.09 -4.66
C SER A 69 3.07 18.77 -3.36
N PRO A 70 4.36 18.79 -3.05
CA PRO A 70 5.45 18.16 -3.81
C PRO A 70 5.37 16.63 -3.73
N LEU A 71 5.95 15.95 -4.73
CA LEU A 71 6.00 14.49 -4.78
C LEU A 71 6.81 13.95 -3.58
N PRO A 72 6.25 13.07 -2.73
CA PRO A 72 6.97 12.55 -1.58
C PRO A 72 8.08 11.58 -2.01
N ALA A 73 9.16 11.53 -1.22
CA ALA A 73 10.27 10.61 -1.45
C ALA A 73 9.84 9.15 -1.29
N TYR A 74 8.94 8.88 -0.38
CA TYR A 74 8.35 7.57 -0.14
C TYR A 74 6.87 7.69 0.21
N ALA A 75 6.11 6.65 -0.09
CA ALA A 75 4.71 6.52 0.33
C ALA A 75 4.30 5.06 0.38
N ARG A 76 3.28 4.78 1.18
CA ARG A 76 2.55 3.52 1.15
C ARG A 76 1.10 3.80 0.74
N VAL A 77 0.66 3.13 -0.31
CA VAL A 77 -0.71 3.21 -0.81
C VAL A 77 -1.40 1.89 -0.51
N ASP A 78 -2.39 1.93 0.36
CA ASP A 78 -3.17 0.76 0.74
C ASP A 78 -4.45 0.70 -0.10
N ILE A 79 -4.70 -0.46 -0.70
CA ILE A 79 -5.81 -0.72 -1.62
C ILE A 79 -6.56 -1.95 -1.15
N PHE A 80 -7.88 -1.92 -1.18
CA PHE A 80 -8.72 -3.09 -1.02
C PHE A 80 -9.70 -3.21 -2.19
N TRP A 81 -10.43 -4.31 -2.26
CA TRP A 81 -11.47 -4.51 -3.28
C TRP A 81 -12.84 -4.28 -2.65
N ASP A 82 -13.60 -3.36 -3.24
CA ASP A 82 -14.94 -3.05 -2.77
C ASP A 82 -15.93 -4.21 -2.97
N ASN A 83 -17.18 -4.03 -2.58
CA ASN A 83 -18.21 -5.05 -2.71
C ASN A 83 -18.56 -5.41 -4.18
N HIS A 84 -18.01 -4.69 -5.15
CA HIS A 84 -18.11 -4.94 -6.59
C HIS A 84 -16.80 -5.47 -7.21
N ASP A 85 -15.86 -5.92 -6.37
CA ASP A 85 -14.53 -6.39 -6.77
C ASP A 85 -13.66 -5.34 -7.48
N LYS A 86 -13.95 -4.07 -7.27
CA LYS A 86 -13.15 -2.97 -7.78
C LYS A 86 -12.05 -2.59 -6.79
N ALA A 87 -10.82 -2.47 -7.26
CA ALA A 87 -9.70 -1.95 -6.46
C ALA A 87 -9.92 -0.46 -6.15
N VAL A 88 -9.90 -0.12 -4.86
CA VAL A 88 -10.12 1.25 -4.37
C VAL A 88 -9.11 1.60 -3.30
N LEU A 89 -8.81 2.90 -3.19
CA LEU A 89 -7.91 3.43 -2.17
C LEU A 89 -8.52 3.24 -0.78
N SER A 90 -7.75 2.64 0.13
CA SER A 90 -8.05 2.53 1.55
C SER A 90 -7.35 3.64 2.34
N GLU A 91 -6.04 3.72 2.19
CA GLU A 91 -5.20 4.63 2.96
C GLU A 91 -4.01 5.10 2.14
N LEU A 92 -3.56 6.33 2.41
CA LEU A 92 -2.31 6.87 1.90
C LEU A 92 -1.45 7.32 3.09
N GLU A 93 -0.34 6.62 3.32
CA GLU A 93 0.60 6.93 4.39
C GLU A 93 1.91 7.50 3.85
N MET A 94 2.27 8.69 4.32
CA MET A 94 3.48 9.40 3.93
C MET A 94 4.36 9.79 5.12
N ILE A 95 3.93 9.48 6.35
CA ILE A 95 4.63 9.81 7.58
C ILE A 95 4.86 8.53 8.37
N GLU A 96 6.12 8.07 8.40
CA GLU A 96 6.58 6.90 9.14
C GLU A 96 5.80 5.58 8.87
N PRO A 97 5.37 5.28 7.62
CA PRO A 97 4.72 4.01 7.37
C PRO A 97 5.69 2.84 7.51
N GLU A 98 5.17 1.66 7.84
CA GLU A 98 5.92 0.42 7.61
C GLU A 98 6.06 0.22 6.09
N LEU A 99 7.28 0.09 5.60
CA LEU A 99 7.59 -0.03 4.19
C LEU A 99 8.10 -1.42 3.77
N TRP A 100 8.15 -2.37 4.68
CA TRP A 100 8.58 -3.75 4.44
C TRP A 100 9.83 -3.87 3.54
N PHE A 101 10.89 -3.13 3.83
CA PHE A 101 12.16 -3.20 3.08
C PHE A 101 12.70 -4.63 3.00
N ARG A 102 12.46 -5.44 4.03
CA ARG A 102 12.85 -6.85 4.09
C ARG A 102 12.18 -7.73 3.02
N LYS A 103 11.13 -7.24 2.37
CA LYS A 103 10.38 -7.95 1.33
C LYS A 103 10.86 -7.63 -0.10
N SER A 104 11.86 -6.76 -0.25
CA SER A 104 12.41 -6.43 -1.56
C SER A 104 13.89 -6.06 -1.43
N GLU A 105 14.74 -6.83 -2.09
CA GLU A 105 16.19 -6.59 -2.09
C GLU A 105 16.59 -5.25 -2.71
N ASN A 106 15.78 -4.74 -3.64
CA ASN A 106 16.06 -3.49 -4.35
C ASN A 106 15.44 -2.24 -3.73
N ALA A 107 14.56 -2.38 -2.75
CA ALA A 107 13.78 -1.26 -2.20
C ALA A 107 14.66 -0.15 -1.61
N ALA A 108 15.66 -0.51 -0.82
CA ALA A 108 16.59 0.45 -0.22
C ALA A 108 17.38 1.22 -1.27
N ASN A 109 17.84 0.53 -2.33
CA ASN A 109 18.57 1.14 -3.43
C ASN A 109 17.68 2.12 -4.22
N MET A 110 16.43 1.78 -4.46
CA MET A 110 15.46 2.67 -5.13
C MET A 110 15.27 3.97 -4.34
N LEU A 111 15.02 3.87 -3.05
CA LEU A 111 14.84 5.04 -2.19
C LEU A 111 16.11 5.87 -2.11
N ALA A 112 17.26 5.23 -1.87
CA ALA A 112 18.55 5.93 -1.80
C ALA A 112 18.88 6.67 -3.11
N SER A 113 18.65 6.02 -4.26
CA SER A 113 18.85 6.64 -5.58
C SER A 113 17.94 7.83 -5.80
N HIS A 114 16.68 7.73 -5.39
CA HIS A 114 15.74 8.86 -5.49
C HIS A 114 16.17 10.04 -4.62
N ILE A 115 16.54 9.77 -3.36
CA ILE A 115 17.02 10.80 -2.43
C ILE A 115 18.27 11.49 -3.01
N PHE A 116 19.25 10.71 -3.45
CA PHE A 116 20.46 11.26 -4.03
C PHE A 116 20.20 12.17 -5.23
N LYS A 117 19.37 11.72 -6.17
CA LYS A 117 19.05 12.50 -7.38
C LYS A 117 18.22 13.76 -7.11
N SER A 118 17.41 13.74 -6.05
CA SER A 118 16.47 14.84 -5.77
C SER A 118 17.04 15.90 -4.85
N TYR A 119 18.01 15.57 -4.00
CA TYR A 119 18.49 16.45 -2.91
C TYR A 119 20.00 16.67 -2.92
N PHE A 120 20.72 16.00 -3.77
CA PHE A 120 22.16 16.10 -3.92
C PHE A 120 22.57 16.23 -5.38
#